data_bc9062782c9c9e5e3c7d685ca0051845
#
_entry.id   bc9062782c9c9e5e3c7d685ca0051845
#
_cell.length_a   1.000
_cell.length_b   1.000
_cell.length_c   1.000
_cell.angle_alpha   90.00
_cell.angle_beta   90.00
_cell.angle_gamma   90.00
#
_symmetry.space_group_name_H-M   'P 1'
#
loop_
_entity.id
_entity.type
_entity.pdbx_description
1 polymer ?
#
loop_
_entity_poly.entity_id
_entity_poly.type
_entity_poly.pdbx_seq_one_letter_code
_entity_poly.pdbx_strand_id
1 'polypeptide(L)'
;MWRWLGWACLGLMVLAMGLAGYVRSLLWFPPDQLDVAVTCPADTPPVPTDSELSVLVWNVQFAASRKHHFFYDGGQAVHVPAADVTATLDEMARVVRELDPDVILWQEFDRDSDRTDNVDQLQEMLQRTPYPCYASTPYHKVGYVPTPGHEHMGKVDFHLAVFSKYRLTSATRHQLALMDEPAWRQWFNLRRALFDVRALMDNGKELALLDTHLSAFSNNDGTLFEQVGQIDRHLTALEKSGVAWVLGGDFNALPPGDDPNRLGAEVAASYGPETPMAKMYDRYTPIWAERTLRDAPDVVQTYLPYGAIEPDRTIDYGFVGREVTLRGAEVLQERDISDHLPFVIRMSLGPLAAEAAAEMPEVVPDADVEEMEAP
;
A
#
# COMPACT_ATOMS: atom_id res chain seq x y z
N MET A 1 -39.27 -14.14 45.74
CA MET A 1 -38.66 -14.81 44.58
C MET A 1 -38.62 -13.90 43.33
N TRP A 2 -39.71 -13.35 42.86
CA TRP A 2 -39.77 -12.48 41.67
C TRP A 2 -38.93 -11.21 41.72
N ARG A 3 -38.81 -10.55 42.89
CA ARG A 3 -37.98 -9.34 43.03
C ARG A 3 -36.48 -9.63 42.87
N TRP A 4 -35.99 -10.76 43.35
CA TRP A 4 -34.59 -11.18 43.19
C TRP A 4 -34.26 -11.56 41.75
N LEU A 5 -35.19 -12.18 41.06
CA LEU A 5 -35.05 -12.45 39.59
C LEU A 5 -34.95 -11.14 38.79
N GLY A 6 -35.76 -10.13 39.15
CA GLY A 6 -35.70 -8.81 38.50
C GLY A 6 -34.33 -8.10 38.71
N TRP A 7 -33.78 -8.15 39.94
CA TRP A 7 -32.44 -7.59 40.19
C TRP A 7 -31.32 -8.38 39.47
N ALA A 8 -31.42 -9.70 39.40
CA ALA A 8 -30.48 -10.54 38.65
C ALA A 8 -30.51 -10.25 37.15
N CYS A 9 -31.71 -10.12 36.58
CA CYS A 9 -31.84 -9.73 35.15
C CYS A 9 -31.31 -8.32 34.89
N LEU A 10 -31.56 -7.36 35.78
CA LEU A 10 -31.02 -6.00 35.64
C LEU A 10 -29.47 -6.01 35.73
N GLY A 11 -28.90 -6.77 36.67
CA GLY A 11 -27.45 -6.92 36.80
C GLY A 11 -26.80 -7.53 35.56
N LEU A 12 -27.39 -8.59 35.00
CA LEU A 12 -26.95 -9.21 33.73
C LEU A 12 -27.05 -8.24 32.56
N MET A 13 -28.13 -7.45 32.48
CA MET A 13 -28.29 -6.46 31.42
C MET A 13 -27.23 -5.36 31.50
N VAL A 14 -26.94 -4.85 32.71
CA VAL A 14 -25.87 -3.84 32.93
C VAL A 14 -24.51 -4.41 32.54
N LEU A 15 -24.22 -5.65 32.94
CA LEU A 15 -22.98 -6.34 32.57
C LEU A 15 -22.85 -6.52 31.06
N ALA A 16 -23.94 -6.96 30.40
CA ALA A 16 -23.97 -7.13 28.94
C ALA A 16 -23.78 -5.80 28.20
N MET A 17 -24.45 -4.72 28.68
CA MET A 17 -24.24 -3.37 28.11
C MET A 17 -22.81 -2.88 28.32
N GLY A 18 -22.22 -3.10 29.51
CA GLY A 18 -20.83 -2.77 29.79
C GLY A 18 -19.84 -3.50 28.87
N LEU A 19 -20.08 -4.81 28.69
CA LEU A 19 -19.27 -5.63 27.78
C LEU A 19 -19.42 -5.17 26.33
N ALA A 20 -20.64 -4.90 25.89
CA ALA A 20 -20.90 -4.39 24.54
C ALA A 20 -20.23 -3.02 24.32
N GLY A 21 -20.31 -2.11 25.30
CA GLY A 21 -19.60 -0.84 25.28
C GLY A 21 -18.09 -0.99 25.21
N TYR A 22 -17.54 -1.91 26.01
CA TYR A 22 -16.11 -2.24 25.97
C TYR A 22 -15.68 -2.79 24.58
N VAL A 23 -16.38 -3.81 24.08
CA VAL A 23 -16.09 -4.34 22.72
C VAL A 23 -16.19 -3.24 21.67
N ARG A 24 -17.25 -2.36 21.76
CA ARG A 24 -17.39 -1.24 20.82
C ARG A 24 -16.23 -0.26 20.88
N SER A 25 -15.62 -0.06 22.06
CA SER A 25 -14.45 0.82 22.21
C SER A 25 -13.16 0.27 21.60
N LEU A 26 -13.08 -1.05 21.39
CA LEU A 26 -11.97 -1.70 20.71
C LEU A 26 -12.07 -1.63 19.19
N LEU A 27 -13.23 -1.24 18.66
CA LEU A 27 -13.53 -1.29 17.23
C LEU A 27 -13.51 0.10 16.61
N TRP A 28 -12.98 0.20 15.41
CA TRP A 28 -12.94 1.41 14.62
C TRP A 28 -13.84 1.31 13.39
N PHE A 29 -14.78 2.26 13.26
CA PHE A 29 -15.73 2.34 12.16
C PHE A 29 -15.64 3.74 11.55
N PRO A 30 -14.73 3.95 10.59
CA PRO A 30 -14.62 5.24 9.91
C PRO A 30 -15.82 5.48 9.00
N PRO A 31 -16.14 6.75 8.68
CA PRO A 31 -17.05 7.07 7.61
C PRO A 31 -16.46 6.68 6.24
N ASP A 32 -17.30 6.64 5.20
CA ASP A 32 -16.88 6.32 3.84
C ASP A 32 -15.83 7.30 3.30
N GLN A 33 -15.89 8.56 3.73
CA GLN A 33 -14.87 9.58 3.50
C GLN A 33 -14.48 10.19 4.83
N LEU A 34 -13.18 10.28 5.07
CA LEU A 34 -12.61 10.83 6.29
C LEU A 34 -11.50 11.81 5.91
N ASP A 35 -11.69 13.07 6.28
CA ASP A 35 -10.62 14.07 6.18
C ASP A 35 -9.50 13.74 7.16
N VAL A 36 -8.27 13.74 6.66
CA VAL A 36 -7.07 13.37 7.41
C VAL A 36 -6.19 14.59 7.58
N ALA A 37 -5.65 14.75 8.79
CA ALA A 37 -4.74 15.85 9.06
C ALA A 37 -3.46 15.73 8.21
N VAL A 38 -3.08 16.84 7.61
CA VAL A 38 -1.78 17.02 6.93
C VAL A 38 -0.86 17.79 7.87
N THR A 39 0.35 17.27 8.05
CA THR A 39 1.43 18.01 8.72
C THR A 39 2.38 18.52 7.65
N CYS A 40 2.52 19.84 7.55
CA CYS A 40 3.35 20.47 6.53
C CYS A 40 3.71 21.91 6.97
N PRO A 41 4.99 22.28 7.08
CA PRO A 41 5.40 23.66 7.33
C PRO A 41 4.88 24.62 6.26
N ALA A 42 4.51 25.84 6.67
CA ALA A 42 3.88 26.80 5.77
C ALA A 42 4.80 27.32 4.65
N ASP A 43 6.10 27.22 4.85
CA ASP A 43 7.17 27.65 3.93
C ASP A 43 7.68 26.52 3.02
N THR A 44 7.08 25.34 3.10
CA THR A 44 7.43 24.23 2.19
C THR A 44 7.09 24.59 0.74
N PRO A 45 8.03 24.36 -0.22
CA PRO A 45 7.81 24.73 -1.61
C PRO A 45 6.68 23.91 -2.25
N PRO A 46 6.00 24.46 -3.26
CA PRO A 46 5.08 23.72 -4.09
C PRO A 46 5.83 22.73 -5.00
N VAL A 47 5.09 21.78 -5.57
CA VAL A 47 5.59 20.84 -6.58
C VAL A 47 5.98 21.60 -7.84
N PRO A 48 7.22 21.49 -8.33
CA PRO A 48 7.63 22.13 -9.58
C PRO A 48 6.96 21.46 -10.79
N THR A 49 6.52 22.26 -11.76
CA THR A 49 5.87 21.74 -12.98
C THR A 49 6.81 21.63 -14.19
N ASP A 50 8.03 22.11 -14.06
CA ASP A 50 9.05 22.15 -15.11
C ASP A 50 10.20 21.16 -14.93
N SER A 51 10.10 20.26 -13.94
CA SER A 51 11.12 19.25 -13.64
C SER A 51 10.54 17.85 -13.55
N GLU A 52 11.42 16.86 -13.59
CA GLU A 52 11.09 15.49 -13.31
C GLU A 52 10.84 15.30 -11.81
N LEU A 53 9.86 14.49 -11.49
CA LEU A 53 9.50 14.07 -10.13
C LEU A 53 9.68 12.58 -9.97
N SER A 54 10.15 12.19 -8.80
CA SER A 54 10.31 10.79 -8.41
C SER A 54 9.34 10.42 -7.28
N VAL A 55 8.60 9.31 -7.46
CA VAL A 55 7.69 8.76 -6.47
C VAL A 55 8.13 7.34 -6.12
N LEU A 56 8.56 7.14 -4.87
CA LEU A 56 8.82 5.82 -4.32
C LEU A 56 7.51 5.21 -3.81
N VAL A 57 7.24 3.96 -4.14
CA VAL A 57 6.10 3.18 -3.64
C VAL A 57 6.62 1.93 -2.96
N TRP A 58 6.19 1.67 -1.73
CA TRP A 58 6.72 0.55 -0.97
C TRP A 58 5.76 0.02 0.10
N ASN A 59 5.37 -1.25 -0.03
CA ASN A 59 4.81 -2.03 1.06
C ASN A 59 5.97 -2.53 1.93
N VAL A 60 6.01 -2.12 3.21
CA VAL A 60 7.16 -2.34 4.10
C VAL A 60 6.95 -3.45 5.12
N GLN A 61 5.88 -4.24 4.97
CA GLN A 61 5.59 -5.37 5.86
C GLN A 61 5.80 -5.01 7.35
N PHE A 62 5.22 -3.86 7.79
CA PHE A 62 5.35 -3.31 9.15
C PHE A 62 6.78 -3.38 9.73
N ALA A 63 7.80 -3.19 8.88
CA ALA A 63 9.23 -3.27 9.22
C ALA A 63 9.63 -4.61 9.88
N ALA A 64 8.98 -5.71 9.52
CA ALA A 64 9.28 -7.04 10.03
C ALA A 64 10.60 -7.60 9.47
N SER A 65 11.04 -7.14 8.32
CA SER A 65 12.11 -7.74 7.53
C SER A 65 11.89 -9.20 7.12
N ARG A 66 12.83 -9.75 6.38
CA ARG A 66 12.82 -11.17 5.98
C ARG A 66 13.25 -12.15 7.07
N LYS A 67 13.50 -11.66 8.31
CA LYS A 67 13.87 -12.52 9.44
C LYS A 67 12.69 -13.26 10.04
N HIS A 68 11.49 -12.67 9.98
CA HIS A 68 10.30 -13.17 10.65
C HIS A 68 9.30 -13.73 9.65
N HIS A 69 9.14 -15.06 9.62
CA HIS A 69 8.13 -15.74 8.80
C HIS A 69 6.79 -15.73 9.51
N PHE A 70 5.88 -14.89 9.04
CA PHE A 70 4.59 -14.67 9.69
C PHE A 70 3.59 -15.80 9.46
N PHE A 71 2.66 -15.93 10.40
CA PHE A 71 1.64 -16.99 10.41
C PHE A 71 0.69 -16.94 9.21
N TYR A 72 0.43 -15.76 8.65
CA TYR A 72 -0.47 -15.60 7.50
C TYR A 72 0.18 -16.02 6.18
N ASP A 73 1.49 -16.21 6.16
CA ASP A 73 2.27 -16.69 5.00
C ASP A 73 2.90 -18.06 5.30
N GLY A 74 2.22 -18.89 6.11
CA GLY A 74 2.66 -20.24 6.44
C GLY A 74 3.73 -20.36 7.53
N GLY A 75 4.19 -19.25 8.11
CA GLY A 75 5.15 -19.21 9.22
C GLY A 75 4.53 -19.35 10.60
N GLN A 76 5.29 -18.95 11.63
CA GLN A 76 4.87 -19.00 13.03
C GLN A 76 5.00 -17.66 13.75
N ALA A 77 5.67 -16.68 13.16
CA ALA A 77 5.86 -15.38 13.79
C ALA A 77 4.54 -14.63 13.91
N VAL A 78 4.35 -13.94 15.03
CA VAL A 78 3.21 -13.04 15.30
C VAL A 78 3.72 -11.67 15.72
N HIS A 79 4.88 -11.64 16.39
CA HIS A 79 5.51 -10.42 16.90
C HIS A 79 6.92 -10.24 16.36
N VAL A 80 7.31 -8.99 16.20
CA VAL A 80 8.66 -8.54 15.84
C VAL A 80 9.20 -7.71 16.99
N PRO A 81 10.35 -8.08 17.59
CA PRO A 81 10.97 -7.28 18.64
C PRO A 81 11.30 -5.86 18.17
N ALA A 82 11.13 -4.86 19.02
CA ALA A 82 11.42 -3.45 18.73
C ALA A 82 12.82 -3.23 18.16
N ALA A 83 13.81 -4.02 18.60
CA ALA A 83 15.18 -3.93 18.10
C ALA A 83 15.28 -4.32 16.61
N ASP A 84 14.55 -5.36 16.17
CA ASP A 84 14.51 -5.78 14.77
C ASP A 84 13.71 -4.78 13.91
N VAL A 85 12.58 -4.27 14.43
CA VAL A 85 11.83 -3.17 13.80
C VAL A 85 12.72 -1.96 13.57
N THR A 86 13.46 -1.53 14.61
CA THR A 86 14.38 -0.38 14.53
C THR A 86 15.48 -0.61 13.50
N ALA A 87 16.09 -1.79 13.48
CA ALA A 87 17.12 -2.12 12.49
C ALA A 87 16.59 -2.09 11.05
N THR A 88 15.36 -2.59 10.84
CA THR A 88 14.70 -2.53 9.52
C THR A 88 14.39 -1.10 9.10
N LEU A 89 13.91 -0.26 10.03
CA LEU A 89 13.67 1.16 9.77
C LEU A 89 14.96 1.92 9.42
N ASP A 90 16.11 1.55 10.01
CA ASP A 90 17.41 2.13 9.66
C ASP A 90 17.81 1.79 8.21
N GLU A 91 17.57 0.55 7.76
CA GLU A 91 17.81 0.14 6.38
C GLU A 91 16.82 0.79 5.39
N MET A 92 15.53 0.86 5.72
CA MET A 92 14.55 1.60 4.93
C MET A 92 14.98 3.07 4.76
N ALA A 93 15.42 3.71 5.83
CA ALA A 93 15.90 5.08 5.80
C ALA A 93 17.21 5.24 5.00
N ARG A 94 18.08 4.22 4.96
CA ARG A 94 19.25 4.20 4.06
C ARG A 94 18.81 4.26 2.61
N VAL A 95 17.90 3.36 2.19
CA VAL A 95 17.35 3.33 0.83
C VAL A 95 16.73 4.67 0.44
N VAL A 96 15.88 5.22 1.33
CA VAL A 96 15.23 6.51 1.09
C VAL A 96 16.22 7.65 0.93
N ARG A 97 17.29 7.71 1.76
CA ARG A 97 18.32 8.76 1.65
C ARG A 97 19.18 8.62 0.41
N GLU A 98 19.49 7.39 -0.02
CA GLU A 98 20.29 7.11 -1.22
C GLU A 98 19.51 7.44 -2.50
N LEU A 99 18.21 7.13 -2.53
CA LEU A 99 17.33 7.38 -3.65
C LEU A 99 16.87 8.85 -3.69
N ASP A 100 16.68 9.47 -2.53
CA ASP A 100 16.19 10.84 -2.32
C ASP A 100 14.89 11.15 -3.12
N PRO A 101 13.83 10.33 -3.04
CA PRO A 101 12.62 10.53 -3.82
C PRO A 101 11.88 11.81 -3.38
N ASP A 102 11.11 12.40 -4.30
CA ASP A 102 10.35 13.63 -4.04
C ASP A 102 9.10 13.34 -3.20
N VAL A 103 8.49 12.17 -3.43
CA VAL A 103 7.30 11.67 -2.74
C VAL A 103 7.49 10.20 -2.41
N ILE A 104 6.93 9.76 -1.29
CA ILE A 104 6.86 8.34 -0.93
C ILE A 104 5.41 7.97 -0.61
N LEU A 105 4.96 6.87 -1.20
CA LEU A 105 3.68 6.20 -0.90
C LEU A 105 4.00 4.91 -0.14
N TRP A 106 3.60 4.87 1.13
CA TRP A 106 3.91 3.79 2.04
C TRP A 106 2.69 2.93 2.34
N GLN A 107 2.81 1.63 2.23
CA GLN A 107 1.85 0.68 2.73
C GLN A 107 2.44 -0.09 3.90
N GLU A 108 1.57 -0.50 4.81
CA GLU A 108 1.91 -1.35 5.95
C GLU A 108 2.78 -0.70 7.05
N PHE A 109 2.58 0.57 7.35
CA PHE A 109 3.15 1.16 8.55
C PHE A 109 2.34 0.84 9.80
N ASP A 110 2.97 0.21 10.80
CA ASP A 110 2.42 0.15 12.15
C ASP A 110 2.75 1.42 12.94
N ARG A 111 1.78 1.89 13.73
CA ARG A 111 1.99 3.06 14.58
C ARG A 111 1.91 2.76 16.08
N ASP A 112 0.99 1.91 16.48
CA ASP A 112 0.74 1.56 17.87
C ASP A 112 0.17 0.14 17.90
N SER A 113 0.96 -0.82 17.37
CA SER A 113 0.59 -2.22 17.23
C SER A 113 1.41 -3.10 18.15
N ASP A 114 0.74 -4.01 18.88
CA ASP A 114 1.42 -4.92 19.80
C ASP A 114 2.43 -5.82 19.07
N ARG A 115 2.11 -6.23 17.82
CA ARG A 115 2.97 -7.09 17.01
C ARG A 115 4.36 -6.50 16.68
N THR A 116 4.53 -5.20 16.83
CA THR A 116 5.79 -4.46 16.59
C THR A 116 6.24 -3.70 17.83
N ASP A 117 5.94 -4.23 19.03
CA ASP A 117 6.26 -3.63 20.33
C ASP A 117 5.82 -2.16 20.45
N ASN A 118 4.73 -1.78 19.80
CA ASN A 118 4.14 -0.43 19.78
C ASN A 118 5.10 0.66 19.23
N VAL A 119 6.05 0.30 18.38
CA VAL A 119 6.93 1.27 17.70
C VAL A 119 6.08 2.11 16.74
N ASP A 120 6.08 3.43 16.89
CA ASP A 120 5.47 4.35 15.90
C ASP A 120 6.42 4.51 14.70
N GLN A 121 6.31 3.60 13.73
CA GLN A 121 7.18 3.53 12.56
C GLN A 121 7.13 4.82 11.72
N LEU A 122 5.95 5.49 11.68
CA LEU A 122 5.81 6.77 11.00
C LEU A 122 6.72 7.83 11.62
N GLN A 123 6.69 7.99 12.95
CA GLN A 123 7.51 8.97 13.64
C GLN A 123 9.00 8.64 13.56
N GLU A 124 9.33 7.36 13.64
CA GLU A 124 10.70 6.87 13.49
C GLU A 124 11.27 7.19 12.10
N MET A 125 10.49 6.99 11.03
CA MET A 125 10.93 7.32 9.67
C MET A 125 11.02 8.82 9.42
N LEU A 126 10.11 9.63 9.98
CA LEU A 126 10.20 11.10 9.92
C LEU A 126 11.45 11.66 10.61
N GLN A 127 11.94 11.00 11.65
CA GLN A 127 13.20 11.39 12.31
C GLN A 127 14.45 10.99 11.52
N ARG A 128 14.34 9.96 10.68
CA ARG A 128 15.47 9.39 9.89
C ARG A 128 15.57 9.98 8.49
N THR A 129 14.53 10.65 8.01
CA THR A 129 14.44 11.12 6.63
C THR A 129 14.03 12.60 6.56
N PRO A 130 14.41 13.35 5.51
CA PRO A 130 14.25 14.80 5.48
C PRO A 130 12.90 15.25 4.91
N TYR A 131 11.79 14.54 5.20
CA TYR A 131 10.48 14.93 4.66
C TYR A 131 9.74 15.90 5.59
N PRO A 132 9.52 17.16 5.15
CA PRO A 132 8.83 18.16 5.96
C PRO A 132 7.31 17.95 5.99
N CYS A 133 6.75 17.35 4.94
CA CYS A 133 5.32 17.16 4.80
C CYS A 133 4.93 15.69 4.80
N TYR A 134 3.85 15.38 5.54
CA TYR A 134 3.27 14.05 5.56
C TYR A 134 1.79 14.03 5.90
N ALA A 135 1.14 12.94 5.51
CA ALA A 135 -0.19 12.55 5.96
C ALA A 135 -0.24 11.03 6.15
N SER A 136 -1.08 10.54 7.05
CA SER A 136 -1.19 9.11 7.34
C SER A 136 -2.59 8.77 7.81
N THR A 137 -3.12 7.63 7.34
CA THR A 137 -4.45 7.16 7.70
C THR A 137 -4.45 5.66 8.00
N PRO A 138 -5.15 5.21 9.06
CA PRO A 138 -5.29 3.78 9.30
C PRO A 138 -6.21 3.13 8.25
N TYR A 139 -5.89 1.89 7.90
CA TYR A 139 -6.80 1.00 7.20
C TYR A 139 -7.04 -0.33 7.94
N HIS A 140 -6.34 -0.52 9.06
CA HIS A 140 -6.67 -1.51 10.08
C HIS A 140 -6.41 -0.92 11.45
N LYS A 141 -7.48 -0.67 12.20
CA LYS A 141 -7.40 -0.14 13.56
C LYS A 141 -8.37 -0.88 14.44
N VAL A 142 -7.83 -1.62 15.38
CA VAL A 142 -8.62 -2.44 16.31
C VAL A 142 -7.85 -2.66 17.61
N GLY A 143 -8.55 -2.58 18.75
CA GLY A 143 -7.95 -2.71 20.06
C GLY A 143 -7.49 -4.12 20.43
N TYR A 144 -7.93 -5.15 19.71
CA TYR A 144 -7.51 -6.51 19.95
C TYR A 144 -7.89 -7.47 18.80
N VAL A 145 -6.91 -8.18 18.26
CA VAL A 145 -7.07 -9.23 17.24
C VAL A 145 -6.72 -10.59 17.85
N PRO A 146 -7.71 -11.48 18.08
CA PRO A 146 -7.53 -12.77 18.76
C PRO A 146 -7.02 -13.87 17.82
N THR A 147 -6.08 -13.58 16.95
CA THR A 147 -5.52 -14.54 15.98
C THR A 147 -4.01 -14.31 15.86
N PRO A 148 -3.23 -15.35 15.54
CA PRO A 148 -3.57 -16.77 15.53
C PRO A 148 -3.81 -17.31 16.94
N GLY A 149 -4.44 -18.51 17.04
CA GLY A 149 -4.86 -19.04 18.35
C GLY A 149 -3.74 -19.44 19.31
N HIS A 150 -2.51 -19.59 18.85
CA HIS A 150 -1.36 -19.92 19.71
C HIS A 150 -0.71 -18.68 20.34
N GLU A 151 -0.81 -17.54 19.69
CA GLU A 151 -0.36 -16.23 20.15
C GLU A 151 -1.20 -15.18 19.43
N HIS A 152 -1.70 -14.15 20.15
CA HIS A 152 -2.60 -13.17 19.54
C HIS A 152 -1.83 -11.95 19.07
N MET A 153 -2.21 -11.37 17.92
CA MET A 153 -1.62 -10.12 17.44
C MET A 153 -1.83 -8.95 18.39
N GLY A 154 -2.86 -9.01 19.24
CA GLY A 154 -3.18 -7.90 20.15
C GLY A 154 -3.75 -6.68 19.44
N LYS A 155 -3.39 -5.50 19.90
CA LYS A 155 -3.79 -4.23 19.29
C LYS A 155 -3.10 -4.03 17.95
N VAL A 156 -3.82 -3.49 16.97
CA VAL A 156 -3.31 -3.15 15.64
C VAL A 156 -3.71 -1.72 15.28
N ASP A 157 -2.76 -0.92 14.80
CA ASP A 157 -2.96 0.41 14.21
C ASP A 157 -2.07 0.53 12.95
N PHE A 158 -2.61 0.15 11.80
CA PHE A 158 -1.90 -0.16 10.55
C PHE A 158 -2.29 0.83 9.46
N HIS A 159 -1.31 1.52 8.87
CA HIS A 159 -1.50 2.75 8.11
C HIS A 159 -1.02 2.67 6.66
N LEU A 160 -1.68 3.47 5.81
CA LEU A 160 -1.10 4.10 4.62
C LEU A 160 -0.49 5.43 5.03
N ALA A 161 0.62 5.83 4.37
CA ALA A 161 1.24 7.12 4.63
C ALA A 161 1.87 7.71 3.36
N VAL A 162 1.81 9.02 3.25
CA VAL A 162 2.44 9.80 2.17
C VAL A 162 3.43 10.77 2.79
N PHE A 163 4.70 10.71 2.34
CA PHE A 163 5.74 11.68 2.66
C PHE A 163 6.04 12.51 1.43
N SER A 164 6.34 13.80 1.61
CA SER A 164 6.62 14.70 0.50
C SER A 164 7.65 15.76 0.87
N LYS A 165 8.56 16.05 -0.06
CA LYS A 165 9.41 17.23 -0.01
C LYS A 165 8.63 18.51 -0.27
N TYR A 166 7.47 18.38 -0.90
CA TYR A 166 6.63 19.49 -1.36
C TYR A 166 5.38 19.66 -0.50
N ARG A 167 4.77 20.83 -0.65
CA ARG A 167 3.64 21.27 0.14
C ARG A 167 2.40 20.42 -0.11
N LEU A 168 1.95 19.73 0.92
CA LEU A 168 0.65 19.05 0.96
C LEU A 168 -0.43 20.03 1.46
N THR A 169 -1.63 19.97 0.87
CA THR A 169 -2.75 20.87 1.16
C THR A 169 -3.90 20.22 1.87
N SER A 170 -4.22 18.96 1.52
CA SER A 170 -5.31 18.20 2.10
C SER A 170 -5.06 16.71 1.92
N ALA A 171 -5.77 15.92 2.72
CA ALA A 171 -5.75 14.47 2.59
C ALA A 171 -7.14 13.91 2.94
N THR A 172 -7.62 12.94 2.17
CA THR A 172 -8.90 12.27 2.38
C THR A 172 -8.72 10.76 2.23
N ARG A 173 -9.22 10.04 3.22
CA ARG A 173 -9.33 8.59 3.18
C ARG A 173 -10.68 8.20 2.61
N HIS A 174 -10.71 7.41 1.54
CA HIS A 174 -11.91 6.83 0.95
C HIS A 174 -12.00 5.36 1.31
N GLN A 175 -13.09 4.94 1.98
CA GLN A 175 -13.33 3.55 2.33
C GLN A 175 -13.57 2.74 1.06
N LEU A 176 -12.82 1.66 0.88
CA LEU A 176 -13.05 0.67 -0.17
C LEU A 176 -13.99 -0.44 0.32
N ALA A 177 -14.53 -1.22 -0.60
CA ALA A 177 -15.39 -2.34 -0.31
C ALA A 177 -14.75 -3.29 0.72
N LEU A 178 -15.54 -3.73 1.68
CA LEU A 178 -15.12 -4.72 2.67
C LEU A 178 -15.25 -6.12 2.08
N MET A 179 -14.47 -7.06 2.58
CA MET A 179 -14.58 -8.48 2.23
C MET A 179 -15.97 -9.01 2.56
N ASP A 180 -16.50 -9.92 1.74
CA ASP A 180 -17.80 -10.58 1.99
C ASP A 180 -17.67 -11.61 3.11
N GLU A 181 -17.80 -11.11 4.32
CA GLU A 181 -17.68 -11.87 5.56
C GLU A 181 -18.83 -11.54 6.52
N PRO A 182 -19.14 -12.44 7.47
CA PRO A 182 -20.10 -12.13 8.53
C PRO A 182 -19.71 -10.84 9.28
N ALA A 183 -20.70 -10.00 9.60
CA ALA A 183 -20.50 -8.66 10.18
C ALA A 183 -19.57 -8.66 11.41
N TRP A 184 -19.67 -9.67 12.29
CA TRP A 184 -18.83 -9.79 13.47
C TRP A 184 -17.34 -10.00 13.13
N ARG A 185 -17.01 -10.67 11.99
CA ARG A 185 -15.65 -10.84 11.50
C ARG A 185 -15.13 -9.55 10.88
N GLN A 186 -15.97 -8.87 10.08
CA GLN A 186 -15.64 -7.55 9.50
C GLN A 186 -15.33 -6.51 10.58
N TRP A 187 -15.83 -6.64 11.81
CA TRP A 187 -15.53 -5.70 12.91
C TRP A 187 -14.04 -5.69 13.27
N PHE A 188 -13.38 -6.82 13.12
CA PHE A 188 -11.96 -7.01 13.47
C PHE A 188 -11.04 -7.03 12.24
N ASN A 189 -11.60 -7.00 11.03
CA ASN A 189 -10.85 -7.11 9.80
C ASN A 189 -10.43 -5.74 9.24
N LEU A 190 -9.52 -5.78 8.23
CA LEU A 190 -8.99 -4.62 7.54
C LEU A 190 -10.11 -3.83 6.86
N ARG A 191 -9.96 -2.51 6.88
CA ARG A 191 -10.84 -1.56 6.21
C ARG A 191 -10.04 -0.85 5.13
N ARG A 192 -9.78 -1.58 4.04
CA ARG A 192 -8.97 -1.11 2.90
C ARG A 192 -9.44 0.25 2.42
N ALA A 193 -8.53 1.07 1.94
CA ALA A 193 -8.81 2.45 1.60
C ALA A 193 -8.00 2.90 0.38
N LEU A 194 -8.55 3.86 -0.36
CA LEU A 194 -7.79 4.75 -1.22
C LEU A 194 -7.48 6.01 -0.41
N PHE A 195 -6.20 6.37 -0.32
CA PHE A 195 -5.74 7.55 0.36
C PHE A 195 -5.37 8.62 -0.68
N ASP A 196 -6.17 9.68 -0.77
CA ASP A 196 -6.01 10.80 -1.69
C ASP A 196 -5.37 11.97 -0.96
N VAL A 197 -4.11 12.27 -1.26
CA VAL A 197 -3.35 13.36 -0.69
C VAL A 197 -3.07 14.40 -1.77
N ARG A 198 -3.38 15.65 -1.50
CA ARG A 198 -3.21 16.76 -2.45
C ARG A 198 -1.93 17.52 -2.17
N ALA A 199 -1.13 17.71 -3.23
CA ALA A 199 0.05 18.55 -3.21
C ALA A 199 -0.19 19.80 -4.08
N LEU A 200 0.22 20.96 -3.56
CA LEU A 200 0.14 22.24 -4.31
C LEU A 200 1.24 22.28 -5.36
N MET A 201 0.89 22.54 -6.61
CA MET A 201 1.84 22.82 -7.69
C MET A 201 2.18 24.32 -7.79
N ASP A 202 3.34 24.64 -8.34
CA ASP A 202 3.82 26.03 -8.51
C ASP A 202 2.93 26.89 -9.44
N ASN A 203 2.17 26.24 -10.32
CA ASN A 203 1.16 26.87 -11.17
C ASN A 203 -0.20 27.11 -10.47
N GLY A 204 -0.30 26.81 -9.17
CA GLY A 204 -1.50 26.99 -8.36
C GLY A 204 -2.56 25.87 -8.49
N LYS A 205 -2.31 24.84 -9.31
CA LYS A 205 -3.15 23.65 -9.38
C LYS A 205 -2.74 22.62 -8.32
N GLU A 206 -3.44 21.50 -8.27
CA GLU A 206 -3.13 20.38 -7.38
C GLU A 206 -2.69 19.14 -8.16
N LEU A 207 -1.76 18.38 -7.54
CA LEU A 207 -1.41 17.02 -7.91
C LEU A 207 -2.02 16.07 -6.85
N ALA A 208 -2.79 15.08 -7.29
CA ALA A 208 -3.27 14.02 -6.41
C ALA A 208 -2.23 12.90 -6.31
N LEU A 209 -1.75 12.65 -5.10
CA LEU A 209 -0.87 11.56 -4.71
C LEU A 209 -1.76 10.49 -4.09
N LEU A 210 -1.97 9.38 -4.80
CA LEU A 210 -2.93 8.36 -4.43
C LEU A 210 -2.19 7.10 -3.96
N ASP A 211 -2.51 6.67 -2.74
CA ASP A 211 -1.93 5.48 -2.13
C ASP A 211 -3.02 4.47 -1.80
N THR A 212 -2.76 3.18 -2.03
CA THR A 212 -3.71 2.13 -1.72
C THR A 212 -3.03 0.82 -1.33
N HIS A 213 -3.76 0.00 -0.57
CA HIS A 213 -3.44 -1.39 -0.34
C HIS A 213 -4.73 -2.19 -0.35
N LEU A 214 -4.94 -3.01 -1.38
CA LEU A 214 -6.18 -3.74 -1.61
C LEU A 214 -6.24 -5.05 -0.81
N SER A 215 -7.38 -5.72 -0.83
CA SER A 215 -7.60 -6.94 -0.08
C SER A 215 -6.76 -8.08 -0.63
N ALA A 216 -5.91 -8.66 0.23
CA ALA A 216 -5.32 -9.98 0.00
C ALA A 216 -6.34 -11.09 0.33
N PHE A 217 -6.16 -12.27 -0.24
CA PHE A 217 -6.91 -13.49 0.13
C PHE A 217 -8.45 -13.35 0.01
N SER A 218 -8.93 -12.53 -0.93
CA SER A 218 -10.36 -12.35 -1.17
C SER A 218 -11.04 -13.59 -1.79
N ASN A 219 -10.28 -14.66 -2.05
CA ASN A 219 -10.77 -15.95 -2.57
C ASN A 219 -11.77 -15.81 -3.74
N ASN A 220 -11.58 -14.81 -4.58
CA ASN A 220 -12.45 -14.49 -5.72
C ASN A 220 -13.91 -14.16 -5.35
N ASP A 221 -14.16 -13.64 -4.16
CA ASP A 221 -15.49 -13.20 -3.69
C ASP A 221 -16.01 -11.92 -4.39
N GLY A 222 -15.23 -11.36 -5.33
CA GLY A 222 -15.55 -10.13 -6.06
C GLY A 222 -15.08 -8.85 -5.36
N THR A 223 -14.54 -8.92 -4.15
CA THR A 223 -14.11 -7.74 -3.37
C THR A 223 -13.07 -6.92 -4.11
N LEU A 224 -12.04 -7.54 -4.70
CA LEU A 224 -11.00 -6.84 -5.47
C LEU A 224 -11.57 -6.11 -6.69
N PHE A 225 -12.53 -6.72 -7.41
CA PHE A 225 -13.19 -6.08 -8.54
C PHE A 225 -13.97 -4.83 -8.12
N GLU A 226 -14.68 -4.89 -6.96
CA GLU A 226 -15.38 -3.73 -6.44
C GLU A 226 -14.41 -2.64 -5.95
N GLN A 227 -13.32 -3.01 -5.26
CA GLN A 227 -12.29 -2.08 -4.81
C GLN A 227 -11.64 -1.34 -5.99
N VAL A 228 -11.22 -2.07 -7.02
CA VAL A 228 -10.68 -1.48 -8.26
C VAL A 228 -11.75 -0.64 -8.98
N GLY A 229 -13.02 -1.09 -8.99
CA GLY A 229 -14.13 -0.31 -9.52
C GLY A 229 -14.36 1.01 -8.79
N GLN A 230 -14.16 1.06 -7.48
CA GLN A 230 -14.24 2.29 -6.68
C GLN A 230 -13.08 3.24 -6.99
N ILE A 231 -11.85 2.71 -7.11
CA ILE A 231 -10.66 3.47 -7.52
C ILE A 231 -10.89 4.06 -8.92
N ASP A 232 -11.34 3.26 -9.89
CA ASP A 232 -11.64 3.71 -11.25
C ASP A 232 -12.66 4.86 -11.29
N ARG A 233 -13.72 4.79 -10.47
CA ARG A 233 -14.68 5.90 -10.34
C ARG A 233 -14.02 7.18 -9.82
N HIS A 234 -13.12 7.06 -8.83
CA HIS A 234 -12.39 8.19 -8.26
C HIS A 234 -11.44 8.82 -9.29
N LEU A 235 -10.63 8.01 -9.96
CA LEU A 235 -9.70 8.48 -11.02
C LEU A 235 -10.44 9.15 -12.17
N THR A 236 -11.59 8.57 -12.58
CA THR A 236 -12.46 9.19 -13.61
C THR A 236 -12.94 10.59 -13.19
N ALA A 237 -13.25 10.79 -11.90
CA ALA A 237 -13.65 12.10 -11.40
C ALA A 237 -12.49 13.10 -11.41
N LEU A 238 -11.27 12.68 -11.06
CA LEU A 238 -10.07 13.51 -11.15
C LEU A 238 -9.78 13.94 -12.59
N GLU A 239 -9.81 13.00 -13.54
CA GLU A 239 -9.59 13.30 -14.95
C GLU A 239 -10.63 14.29 -15.52
N LYS A 240 -11.91 14.11 -15.16
CA LYS A 240 -12.97 15.05 -15.56
C LYS A 240 -12.76 16.44 -15.00
N SER A 241 -12.11 16.54 -13.85
CA SER A 241 -11.78 17.84 -13.21
C SER A 241 -10.45 18.42 -13.68
N GLY A 242 -9.70 17.72 -14.55
CA GLY A 242 -8.38 18.14 -15.04
C GLY A 242 -7.31 18.13 -13.94
N VAL A 243 -7.47 17.30 -12.93
CA VAL A 243 -6.50 17.16 -11.84
C VAL A 243 -5.44 16.12 -12.25
N ALA A 244 -4.17 16.53 -12.23
CA ALA A 244 -3.05 15.60 -12.40
C ALA A 244 -3.01 14.61 -11.23
N TRP A 245 -2.70 13.35 -11.51
CA TRP A 245 -2.63 12.34 -10.45
C TRP A 245 -1.60 11.25 -10.75
N VAL A 246 -1.03 10.68 -9.69
CA VAL A 246 -0.28 9.43 -9.67
C VAL A 246 -0.86 8.53 -8.61
N LEU A 247 -1.05 7.26 -8.94
CA LEU A 247 -1.52 6.21 -8.04
C LEU A 247 -0.43 5.15 -7.91
N GLY A 248 -0.13 4.75 -6.69
CA GLY A 248 0.75 3.62 -6.39
C GLY A 248 0.20 2.78 -5.25
N GLY A 249 0.68 1.54 -5.12
CA GLY A 249 0.37 0.70 -3.98
C GLY A 249 0.34 -0.78 -4.29
N ASP A 250 -0.01 -1.56 -3.26
CA ASP A 250 -0.20 -3.00 -3.32
C ASP A 250 -1.65 -3.33 -3.69
N PHE A 251 -1.84 -3.89 -4.88
CA PHE A 251 -3.17 -4.25 -5.38
C PHE A 251 -3.55 -5.71 -5.09
N ASN A 252 -2.61 -6.52 -4.61
CA ASN A 252 -2.84 -7.94 -4.33
C ASN A 252 -3.50 -8.72 -5.48
N ALA A 253 -3.26 -8.31 -6.70
CA ALA A 253 -3.82 -8.89 -7.92
C ALA A 253 -2.74 -9.12 -8.97
N LEU A 254 -2.81 -10.22 -9.71
CA LEU A 254 -1.89 -10.49 -10.80
C LEU A 254 -2.18 -9.57 -12.01
N PRO A 255 -1.16 -9.28 -12.84
CA PRO A 255 -1.35 -8.46 -14.04
C PRO A 255 -2.20 -9.16 -15.10
N PRO A 256 -2.75 -8.42 -16.08
CA PRO A 256 -3.45 -9.00 -17.20
C PRO A 256 -2.58 -10.02 -17.95
N GLY A 257 -3.14 -11.20 -18.21
CA GLY A 257 -2.48 -12.27 -18.97
C GLY A 257 -1.51 -13.15 -18.17
N ASP A 258 -1.30 -12.88 -16.88
CA ASP A 258 -0.51 -13.77 -16.03
C ASP A 258 -1.33 -15.03 -15.64
N ASP A 259 -0.69 -16.20 -15.72
CA ASP A 259 -1.31 -17.47 -15.32
C ASP A 259 -1.02 -17.78 -13.84
N PRO A 260 -2.03 -17.70 -12.94
CA PRO A 260 -1.80 -18.01 -11.53
C PRO A 260 -1.31 -19.43 -11.29
N ASN A 261 -1.57 -20.39 -12.18
CA ASN A 261 -1.17 -21.80 -12.00
C ASN A 261 0.36 -21.98 -11.96
N ARG A 262 1.13 -21.04 -12.53
CA ARG A 262 2.60 -21.04 -12.42
C ARG A 262 3.12 -20.90 -10.99
N LEU A 263 2.31 -20.33 -10.09
CA LEU A 263 2.66 -20.11 -8.68
C LEU A 263 2.40 -21.33 -7.78
N GLY A 264 1.90 -22.43 -8.36
CA GLY A 264 1.49 -23.61 -7.60
C GLY A 264 0.05 -23.53 -7.07
N ALA A 265 -0.56 -24.68 -6.81
CA ALA A 265 -2.00 -24.81 -6.57
C ALA A 265 -2.51 -24.01 -5.34
N GLU A 266 -1.72 -23.94 -4.27
CA GLU A 266 -2.10 -23.24 -3.04
C GLU A 266 -2.17 -21.72 -3.26
N VAL A 267 -1.14 -21.14 -3.85
CA VAL A 267 -1.08 -19.71 -4.16
C VAL A 267 -2.07 -19.35 -5.28
N ALA A 268 -2.16 -20.19 -6.31
CA ALA A 268 -3.10 -19.99 -7.41
C ALA A 268 -4.57 -19.89 -6.95
N ALA A 269 -4.93 -20.60 -5.88
CA ALA A 269 -6.29 -20.55 -5.32
C ALA A 269 -6.70 -19.16 -4.79
N SER A 270 -5.72 -18.29 -4.49
CA SER A 270 -5.96 -16.92 -4.06
C SER A 270 -6.28 -15.96 -5.21
N TYR A 271 -6.01 -16.38 -6.45
CA TYR A 271 -6.23 -15.58 -7.66
C TYR A 271 -7.33 -16.20 -8.53
N GLY A 272 -8.15 -15.35 -9.15
CA GLY A 272 -9.18 -15.80 -10.10
C GLY A 272 -8.65 -15.98 -11.52
N PRO A 273 -9.49 -16.55 -12.39
CA PRO A 273 -9.18 -16.65 -13.82
C PRO A 273 -9.15 -15.27 -14.52
N GLU A 274 -9.79 -14.28 -13.91
CA GLU A 274 -9.84 -12.90 -14.38
C GLU A 274 -9.20 -11.99 -13.32
N THR A 275 -8.46 -10.99 -13.77
CA THR A 275 -7.85 -10.00 -12.89
C THR A 275 -8.59 -8.66 -12.96
N PRO A 276 -8.87 -8.00 -11.83
CA PRO A 276 -9.45 -6.65 -11.85
C PRO A 276 -8.51 -5.62 -12.47
N MET A 277 -7.20 -5.94 -12.59
CA MET A 277 -6.19 -5.06 -13.17
C MET A 277 -6.41 -4.80 -14.66
N ALA A 278 -7.07 -5.71 -15.40
CA ALA A 278 -7.42 -5.51 -16.80
C ALA A 278 -8.13 -4.17 -17.04
N LYS A 279 -9.07 -3.82 -16.13
CA LYS A 279 -9.78 -2.54 -16.19
C LYS A 279 -8.86 -1.33 -16.04
N MET A 280 -7.87 -1.42 -15.17
CA MET A 280 -6.91 -0.33 -14.96
C MET A 280 -6.01 -0.14 -16.18
N TYR A 281 -5.53 -1.24 -16.76
CA TYR A 281 -4.69 -1.24 -17.97
C TYR A 281 -5.43 -0.73 -19.20
N ASP A 282 -6.70 -1.04 -19.36
CA ASP A 282 -7.54 -0.54 -20.44
C ASP A 282 -7.77 0.98 -20.43
N ARG A 283 -7.64 1.61 -19.26
CA ARG A 283 -8.12 2.98 -19.05
C ARG A 283 -7.05 4.00 -18.73
N TYR A 284 -5.98 3.58 -18.09
CA TYR A 284 -4.94 4.46 -17.55
C TYR A 284 -3.56 4.05 -18.03
N THR A 285 -2.60 4.95 -17.91
CA THR A 285 -1.20 4.66 -18.27
C THR A 285 -0.53 3.90 -17.12
N PRO A 286 -0.24 2.58 -17.28
CA PRO A 286 0.46 1.81 -16.27
C PRO A 286 1.95 2.10 -16.32
N ILE A 287 2.64 1.98 -15.19
CA ILE A 287 4.11 2.07 -15.14
C ILE A 287 4.80 0.83 -15.72
N TRP A 288 4.15 -0.32 -15.62
CA TRP A 288 4.60 -1.57 -16.23
C TRP A 288 3.81 -1.82 -17.51
N ALA A 289 4.46 -1.67 -18.68
CA ALA A 289 3.80 -1.94 -19.95
C ALA A 289 3.42 -3.42 -20.04
N GLU A 290 2.27 -3.75 -20.65
CA GLU A 290 1.85 -5.15 -20.86
C GLU A 290 2.90 -5.98 -21.60
N ARG A 291 3.65 -5.35 -22.52
CA ARG A 291 4.76 -6.01 -23.22
C ARG A 291 5.84 -6.45 -22.23
N THR A 292 6.23 -5.59 -21.30
CA THR A 292 7.24 -5.91 -20.27
C THR A 292 6.76 -7.04 -19.36
N LEU A 293 5.51 -6.97 -18.90
CA LEU A 293 4.89 -8.03 -18.08
C LEU A 293 4.89 -9.40 -18.77
N ARG A 294 4.77 -9.43 -20.09
CA ARG A 294 4.75 -10.66 -20.89
C ARG A 294 6.14 -11.14 -21.27
N ASP A 295 7.00 -10.24 -21.75
CA ASP A 295 8.26 -10.58 -22.43
C ASP A 295 9.47 -10.62 -21.47
N ALA A 296 9.39 -9.87 -20.35
CA ALA A 296 10.42 -9.78 -19.31
C ALA A 296 9.79 -9.57 -17.92
N PRO A 297 8.94 -10.49 -17.42
CA PRO A 297 8.21 -10.31 -16.16
C PRO A 297 9.11 -10.15 -14.94
N ASP A 298 10.26 -10.77 -14.92
CA ASP A 298 11.24 -10.78 -13.83
C ASP A 298 11.79 -9.38 -13.48
N VAL A 299 11.84 -8.46 -14.45
CA VAL A 299 12.31 -7.09 -14.18
C VAL A 299 11.26 -6.21 -13.48
N VAL A 300 10.01 -6.66 -13.40
CA VAL A 300 8.89 -5.93 -12.81
C VAL A 300 8.17 -6.70 -11.69
N GLN A 301 8.69 -7.87 -11.30
CA GLN A 301 8.17 -8.61 -10.16
C GLN A 301 8.50 -7.87 -8.86
N THR A 302 7.49 -7.71 -8.02
CA THR A 302 7.59 -6.91 -6.79
C THR A 302 7.43 -7.73 -5.51
N TYR A 303 6.88 -8.94 -5.59
CA TYR A 303 6.66 -9.78 -4.43
C TYR A 303 7.69 -10.92 -4.34
N LEU A 304 8.36 -10.99 -3.21
CA LEU A 304 9.39 -11.98 -2.87
C LEU A 304 8.88 -12.92 -1.78
N PRO A 305 8.38 -14.13 -2.09
CA PRO A 305 7.86 -15.07 -1.12
C PRO A 305 8.89 -15.41 -0.04
N TYR A 306 8.44 -15.75 1.16
CA TYR A 306 9.34 -16.17 2.23
C TYR A 306 10.13 -17.42 1.82
N GLY A 307 11.45 -17.38 2.06
CA GLY A 307 12.38 -18.46 1.66
C GLY A 307 12.78 -18.48 0.19
N ALA A 308 12.14 -17.68 -0.68
CA ALA A 308 12.61 -17.46 -2.04
C ALA A 308 13.79 -16.48 -2.09
N ILE A 309 14.63 -16.60 -3.11
CA ILE A 309 15.75 -15.68 -3.38
C ILE A 309 15.41 -14.69 -4.50
N GLU A 310 14.41 -15.02 -5.31
CA GLU A 310 13.93 -14.18 -6.40
C GLU A 310 12.44 -13.87 -6.21
N PRO A 311 11.96 -12.67 -6.59
CA PRO A 311 10.55 -12.38 -6.64
C PRO A 311 9.87 -13.28 -7.67
N ASP A 312 8.57 -13.54 -7.50
CA ASP A 312 7.84 -14.48 -8.36
C ASP A 312 6.61 -13.88 -9.06
N ARG A 313 6.19 -12.68 -8.65
CA ARG A 313 4.98 -12.03 -9.20
C ARG A 313 4.98 -10.52 -9.02
N THR A 314 4.19 -9.86 -9.87
CA THR A 314 3.89 -8.44 -9.76
C THR A 314 2.51 -8.27 -9.13
N ILE A 315 2.44 -7.64 -7.96
CA ILE A 315 1.19 -7.30 -7.28
C ILE A 315 1.16 -5.84 -6.80
N ASP A 316 2.28 -5.13 -6.94
CA ASP A 316 2.39 -3.70 -6.70
C ASP A 316 2.43 -2.96 -8.04
N TYR A 317 1.64 -1.90 -8.14
CA TYR A 317 1.45 -1.17 -9.39
C TYR A 317 1.50 0.33 -9.17
N GLY A 318 1.81 1.03 -10.27
CA GLY A 318 1.61 2.44 -10.40
C GLY A 318 0.86 2.79 -11.69
N PHE A 319 0.09 3.86 -11.64
CA PHE A 319 -0.62 4.43 -12.78
C PHE A 319 -0.52 5.94 -12.74
N VAL A 320 -0.54 6.57 -13.91
CA VAL A 320 -0.53 8.02 -14.03
C VAL A 320 -1.70 8.53 -14.88
N GLY A 321 -2.20 9.71 -14.52
CA GLY A 321 -3.27 10.39 -15.24
C GLY A 321 -2.79 11.08 -16.52
N ARG A 322 -3.73 11.54 -17.34
CA ARG A 322 -3.47 12.17 -18.64
C ARG A 322 -2.66 13.46 -18.56
N GLU A 323 -2.70 14.16 -17.41
CA GLU A 323 -1.95 15.40 -17.17
C GLU A 323 -0.51 15.10 -16.68
N VAL A 324 -0.10 13.84 -16.66
CA VAL A 324 1.22 13.37 -16.21
C VAL A 324 1.90 12.60 -17.33
N THR A 325 3.16 12.94 -17.60
CA THR A 325 4.00 12.18 -18.53
C THR A 325 4.86 11.20 -17.74
N LEU A 326 4.66 9.90 -17.94
CA LEU A 326 5.54 8.86 -17.41
C LEU A 326 6.91 8.95 -18.10
N ARG A 327 8.00 9.03 -17.31
CA ARG A 327 9.39 9.08 -17.80
C ARG A 327 10.09 7.73 -17.66
N GLY A 328 9.67 6.92 -16.70
CA GLY A 328 10.17 5.59 -16.46
C GLY A 328 9.72 5.06 -15.12
N ALA A 329 9.96 3.77 -14.89
CA ALA A 329 9.80 3.15 -13.60
C ALA A 329 10.79 1.98 -13.46
N GLU A 330 11.20 1.68 -12.24
CA GLU A 330 12.12 0.59 -11.95
C GLU A 330 11.80 -0.06 -10.60
N VAL A 331 11.97 -1.37 -10.49
CA VAL A 331 11.93 -2.12 -9.23
C VAL A 331 13.33 -2.14 -8.62
N LEU A 332 13.44 -1.73 -7.36
CA LEU A 332 14.72 -1.73 -6.64
C LEU A 332 14.95 -3.07 -5.97
N GLN A 333 16.18 -3.58 -6.01
CA GLN A 333 16.51 -4.93 -5.52
C GLN A 333 16.84 -4.96 -4.02
N GLU A 334 16.00 -4.34 -3.18
CA GLU A 334 16.14 -4.30 -1.71
C GLU A 334 15.44 -5.50 -1.07
N ARG A 335 16.06 -6.69 -1.20
CA ARG A 335 15.43 -8.00 -0.94
C ARG A 335 15.36 -8.43 0.53
N ASP A 336 16.03 -7.73 1.44
CA ASP A 336 16.14 -8.15 2.84
C ASP A 336 15.21 -7.37 3.79
N ILE A 337 14.58 -6.30 3.28
CA ILE A 337 13.83 -5.31 4.08
C ILE A 337 12.35 -5.69 4.19
N SER A 338 11.73 -6.13 3.11
CA SER A 338 10.31 -6.49 3.03
C SER A 338 10.12 -7.70 2.11
N ASP A 339 8.96 -8.33 2.17
CA ASP A 339 8.48 -9.31 1.19
C ASP A 339 8.01 -8.62 -0.11
N HIS A 340 7.90 -7.29 -0.11
CA HIS A 340 7.69 -6.49 -1.30
C HIS A 340 8.95 -5.67 -1.65
N LEU A 341 9.32 -5.69 -2.93
CA LEU A 341 10.37 -4.86 -3.45
C LEU A 341 9.84 -3.45 -3.73
N PRO A 342 10.54 -2.38 -3.30
CA PRO A 342 10.13 -1.03 -3.63
C PRO A 342 10.30 -0.74 -5.11
N PHE A 343 9.49 0.18 -5.63
CA PHE A 343 9.66 0.68 -6.98
C PHE A 343 9.58 2.21 -7.04
N VAL A 344 10.21 2.78 -8.05
CA VAL A 344 10.24 4.22 -8.28
C VAL A 344 9.56 4.54 -9.58
N ILE A 345 8.68 5.55 -9.55
CA ILE A 345 8.05 6.16 -10.71
C ILE A 345 8.78 7.47 -10.99
N ARG A 346 9.25 7.68 -12.22
CA ARG A 346 9.76 8.97 -12.70
C ARG A 346 8.73 9.59 -13.62
N MET A 347 8.34 10.81 -13.36
CA MET A 347 7.28 11.47 -14.10
C MET A 347 7.55 12.97 -14.24
N SER A 348 6.89 13.62 -15.21
CA SER A 348 6.81 15.08 -15.30
C SER A 348 5.36 15.54 -15.43
N LEU A 349 5.08 16.75 -14.99
CA LEU A 349 3.73 17.33 -15.04
C LEU A 349 3.51 18.03 -16.39
N GLY A 350 2.35 17.79 -16.97
CA GLY A 350 1.95 18.34 -18.26
C GLY A 350 1.35 17.28 -19.18
N PRO A 351 0.57 17.68 -20.20
CA PRO A 351 0.00 16.74 -21.17
C PRO A 351 1.12 16.04 -21.93
N LEU A 352 0.90 14.77 -22.28
CA LEU A 352 1.74 14.07 -23.25
C LEU A 352 1.77 14.89 -24.54
N ALA A 353 2.92 15.47 -24.89
CA ALA A 353 3.11 15.98 -26.24
C ALA A 353 2.93 14.77 -27.18
N ALA A 354 2.18 14.93 -28.28
CA ALA A 354 1.87 13.86 -29.22
C ALA A 354 3.14 13.18 -29.80
N GLU A 355 4.31 13.79 -29.65
CA GLU A 355 5.62 13.28 -30.07
C GLU A 355 6.27 12.34 -29.04
N ALA A 356 5.93 12.44 -27.74
CA ALA A 356 6.54 11.58 -26.69
C ALA A 356 5.91 10.17 -26.61
N ALA A 357 4.77 9.94 -27.24
CA ALA A 357 4.14 8.63 -27.30
C ALA A 357 4.92 7.62 -28.20
N ALA A 358 5.91 8.09 -28.95
CA ALA A 358 6.73 7.25 -29.86
C ALA A 358 8.03 6.75 -29.24
N GLU A 359 8.47 7.31 -28.11
CA GLU A 359 9.71 6.92 -27.42
C GLU A 359 9.44 6.51 -25.96
N MET A 360 8.75 5.42 -25.76
CA MET A 360 8.91 4.71 -24.48
C MET A 360 10.33 4.07 -24.52
N PRO A 361 11.17 4.32 -23.49
CA PRO A 361 12.49 3.72 -23.45
C PRO A 361 12.33 2.20 -23.48
N GLU A 362 12.88 1.58 -24.53
CA GLU A 362 13.06 0.16 -24.63
C GLU A 362 13.98 -0.25 -23.48
N VAL A 363 13.50 -1.02 -22.54
CA VAL A 363 14.37 -1.68 -21.55
C VAL A 363 15.24 -2.64 -22.38
N VAL A 364 16.45 -2.21 -22.68
CA VAL A 364 17.45 -3.06 -23.34
C VAL A 364 17.93 -4.03 -22.26
N PRO A 365 17.77 -5.35 -22.42
CA PRO A 365 18.49 -6.29 -21.60
C PRO A 365 19.98 -6.06 -21.83
N ASP A 366 20.78 -5.98 -20.77
CA ASP A 366 22.24 -5.97 -20.89
C ASP A 366 22.67 -7.17 -21.73
N ALA A 367 23.03 -6.92 -22.98
CA ALA A 367 23.65 -7.89 -23.83
C ALA A 367 25.15 -7.89 -23.51
N ASP A 368 25.68 -9.12 -23.38
CA ASP A 368 27.07 -9.48 -23.34
C ASP A 368 27.74 -9.61 -21.96
N VAL A 369 27.41 -10.71 -21.29
CA VAL A 369 28.47 -11.42 -20.53
C VAL A 369 29.17 -12.35 -21.53
N GLU A 370 30.30 -11.89 -22.09
CA GLU A 370 31.21 -12.74 -22.84
C GLU A 370 31.63 -13.94 -22.00
N GLU A 371 31.35 -15.15 -22.53
CA GLU A 371 31.95 -16.38 -22.04
C GLU A 371 33.49 -16.25 -22.12
N MET A 372 34.11 -16.03 -20.94
CA MET A 372 35.55 -16.25 -20.84
C MET A 372 35.81 -17.75 -20.69
N GLU A 373 36.14 -18.40 -21.79
CA GLU A 373 36.79 -19.71 -21.75
C GLU A 373 38.05 -19.64 -20.90
N ALA A 374 38.12 -20.52 -19.91
CA ALA A 374 39.34 -20.72 -19.13
C ALA A 374 40.30 -21.64 -19.90
N PRO A 375 41.64 -21.43 -19.75
CA PRO A 375 42.69 -22.24 -20.37
C PRO A 375 42.83 -23.64 -19.74
#